data_724ea35ae26a60f188eaa05935c45f09
#
_entry.id   724ea35ae26a60f188eaa05935c45f09
#
_cell.length_a   1.000
_cell.length_b   1.000
_cell.length_c   1.000
_cell.angle_alpha   90.00
_cell.angle_beta   90.00
_cell.angle_gamma   90.00
#
_symmetry.space_group_name_H-M   'P 1'
#
loop_
_entity.id
_entity.type
_entity.pdbx_description
1 polymer ?
#
loop_
_entity_poly.entity_id
_entity_poly.type
_entity_poly.pdbx_seq_one_letter_code
_entity_poly.pdbx_strand_id
1 'polypeptide(L)'
;MNGENNMYEYIKGIVTFVSPAYIVLETNGIGYQLFMANPFRFSSKLNEEVTIYIHQAVREDAITLYGFKDYTEKQLYLKLLSVSGIGPKSGLAILANDDHQGLVQAIENEDAAYLTKFPGVGKKTASQIVLDLKGKLADLTHTQSENTVDYQQELVLPTNYSHVTEAIEALEALGYSAKEIKKIEPQIRKLNKESTDAYLREALRLLMKK
;
A
#
# COMPACT_ATOMS: atom_id res chain seq x y z
N MET A 1 20.01 -18.01 6.70
CA MET A 1 19.92 -16.72 7.39
C MET A 1 20.49 -15.67 6.45
N ASN A 2 19.70 -15.20 5.50
CA ASN A 2 20.07 -14.02 4.71
C ASN A 2 19.47 -12.82 5.43
N GLY A 3 20.25 -12.26 6.38
CA GLY A 3 19.91 -10.98 6.97
C GLY A 3 19.96 -9.92 5.87
N GLU A 4 18.83 -9.53 5.34
CA GLU A 4 18.75 -8.29 4.59
C GLU A 4 19.20 -7.20 5.55
N ASN A 5 20.37 -6.63 5.30
CA ASN A 5 20.89 -5.47 6.03
C ASN A 5 20.02 -4.27 5.65
N ASN A 6 18.86 -4.18 6.28
CA ASN A 6 18.00 -3.03 6.17
C ASN A 6 18.65 -1.90 6.97
N MET A 7 19.21 -0.90 6.30
CA MET A 7 19.93 0.20 6.96
C MET A 7 18.95 1.08 7.76
N TYR A 8 17.72 1.20 7.30
CA TYR A 8 16.69 2.05 7.93
C TYR A 8 15.52 1.21 8.41
N GLU A 9 15.13 1.37 9.68
CA GLU A 9 13.94 0.73 10.23
C GLU A 9 12.70 1.60 10.03
N TYR A 10 12.82 2.89 10.34
CA TYR A 10 11.78 3.91 10.16
C TYR A 10 12.41 5.29 9.96
N ILE A 11 11.63 6.23 9.44
CA ILE A 11 11.94 7.66 9.47
C ILE A 11 10.80 8.36 10.21
N LYS A 12 11.16 9.25 11.14
CA LYS A 12 10.27 10.20 11.79
C LYS A 12 10.49 11.58 11.19
N GLY A 13 9.45 12.21 10.69
CA GLY A 13 9.56 13.51 10.02
C GLY A 13 8.20 14.09 9.66
N ILE A 14 8.23 15.22 8.97
CA ILE A 14 7.04 15.96 8.55
C ILE A 14 6.65 15.53 7.13
N VAL A 15 5.36 15.23 6.91
CA VAL A 15 4.84 14.99 5.56
C VAL A 15 4.75 16.32 4.82
N THR A 16 5.61 16.54 3.82
CA THR A 16 5.66 17.80 3.06
C THR A 16 5.00 17.70 1.69
N PHE A 17 4.81 16.49 1.18
CA PHE A 17 4.18 16.27 -0.12
C PHE A 17 3.51 14.90 -0.20
N VAL A 18 2.37 14.82 -0.88
CA VAL A 18 1.65 13.57 -1.19
C VAL A 18 1.38 13.51 -2.68
N SER A 19 1.74 12.39 -3.32
CA SER A 19 1.49 12.08 -4.73
C SER A 19 0.77 10.74 -4.87
N PRO A 20 0.29 10.37 -6.06
CA PRO A 20 -0.35 9.07 -6.28
C PRO A 20 0.50 7.84 -5.94
N ALA A 21 1.82 7.95 -5.98
CA ALA A 21 2.73 6.82 -5.81
C ALA A 21 3.61 6.89 -4.56
N TYR A 22 3.81 8.08 -3.99
CA TYR A 22 4.74 8.28 -2.88
C TYR A 22 4.34 9.49 -2.03
N ILE A 23 4.90 9.56 -0.83
CA ILE A 23 4.95 10.78 -0.03
C ILE A 23 6.38 11.30 0.06
N VAL A 24 6.55 12.59 0.39
CA VAL A 24 7.83 13.12 0.85
C VAL A 24 7.76 13.33 2.34
N LEU A 25 8.67 12.69 3.05
CA LEU A 25 8.86 12.86 4.49
C LEU A 25 10.14 13.63 4.74
N GLU A 26 10.02 14.83 5.32
CA GLU A 26 11.15 15.70 5.62
C GLU A 26 11.63 15.50 7.04
N THR A 27 12.93 15.28 7.20
CA THR A 27 13.59 15.28 8.50
C THR A 27 14.95 15.98 8.38
N ASN A 28 15.25 16.89 9.29
CA ASN A 28 16.49 17.67 9.31
C ASN A 28 16.82 18.37 7.97
N GLY A 29 15.82 18.87 7.26
CA GLY A 29 15.99 19.57 5.97
C GLY A 29 16.23 18.65 4.78
N ILE A 30 16.08 17.33 4.93
CA ILE A 30 16.19 16.34 3.85
C ILE A 30 14.81 15.74 3.61
N GLY A 31 14.28 15.84 2.38
CA GLY A 31 13.05 15.21 1.95
C GLY A 31 13.29 13.80 1.40
N TYR A 32 12.79 12.80 2.09
CA TYR A 32 12.84 11.40 1.66
C TYR A 32 11.60 11.02 0.86
N GLN A 33 11.78 10.53 -0.36
CA GLN A 33 10.70 10.01 -1.20
C GLN A 33 10.40 8.57 -0.77
N LEU A 34 9.19 8.31 -0.27
CA LEU A 34 8.76 7.02 0.23
C LEU A 34 7.61 6.49 -0.64
N PHE A 35 7.87 5.48 -1.46
CA PHE A 35 6.84 4.79 -2.24
C PHE A 35 5.94 3.97 -1.32
N MET A 36 4.62 4.10 -1.49
CA MET A 36 3.63 3.49 -0.60
C MET A 36 2.50 2.83 -1.39
N ALA A 37 1.84 1.89 -0.75
CA ALA A 37 0.66 1.24 -1.30
C ALA A 37 -0.52 2.22 -1.44
N ASN A 38 -0.73 3.08 -0.46
CA ASN A 38 -1.73 4.14 -0.47
C ASN A 38 -1.18 5.42 0.17
N PRO A 39 -0.52 6.31 -0.61
CA PRO A 39 0.01 7.58 -0.10
C PRO A 39 -1.06 8.52 0.45
N PHE A 40 -2.27 8.47 -0.12
CA PHE A 40 -3.35 9.40 0.25
C PHE A 40 -3.89 9.22 1.66
N ARG A 41 -3.54 8.13 2.36
CA ARG A 41 -3.76 8.00 3.82
C ARG A 41 -3.10 9.13 4.61
N PHE A 42 -2.05 9.75 4.03
CA PHE A 42 -1.30 10.82 4.67
C PHE A 42 -1.71 12.22 4.18
N SER A 43 -2.77 12.35 3.36
CA SER A 43 -3.25 13.65 2.88
C SER A 43 -3.70 14.55 4.03
N SER A 44 -4.39 13.98 5.04
CA SER A 44 -4.79 14.72 6.26
C SER A 44 -3.62 14.98 7.22
N LYS A 45 -2.46 14.37 6.97
CA LYS A 45 -1.24 14.51 7.77
C LYS A 45 -0.21 15.46 7.15
N LEU A 46 -0.60 16.21 6.12
CA LEU A 46 0.28 17.19 5.50
C LEU A 46 0.71 18.24 6.52
N ASN A 47 2.01 18.52 6.59
CA ASN A 47 2.67 19.36 7.60
C ASN A 47 2.63 18.82 9.05
N GLU A 48 2.23 17.56 9.26
CA GLU A 48 2.31 16.89 10.55
C GLU A 48 3.52 15.95 10.63
N GLU A 49 4.02 15.79 11.86
CA GLU A 49 5.09 14.81 12.14
C GLU A 49 4.49 13.40 12.24
N VAL A 50 5.05 12.46 11.48
CA VAL A 50 4.66 11.06 11.48
C VAL A 50 5.88 10.15 11.54
N THR A 51 5.68 8.91 11.97
CA THR A 51 6.67 7.85 11.87
C THR A 51 6.26 6.88 10.77
N ILE A 52 7.13 6.67 9.78
CA ILE A 52 6.92 5.74 8.67
C ILE A 52 7.97 4.65 8.74
N TYR A 53 7.54 3.39 8.81
CA TYR A 53 8.43 2.25 8.70
C TYR A 53 8.91 2.07 7.27
N ILE A 54 10.16 1.65 7.10
CA ILE A 54 10.81 1.67 5.79
C ILE A 54 11.41 0.32 5.46
N HIS A 55 11.29 -0.04 4.19
CA HIS A 55 12.14 -1.03 3.52
C HIS A 55 12.95 -0.33 2.43
N GLN A 56 14.27 -0.52 2.45
CA GLN A 56 15.18 0.01 1.45
C GLN A 56 15.52 -1.08 0.43
N ALA A 57 15.14 -0.89 -0.82
CA ALA A 57 15.59 -1.74 -1.92
C ALA A 57 16.79 -1.09 -2.62
N VAL A 58 17.89 -1.82 -2.66
CA VAL A 58 19.12 -1.38 -3.34
C VAL A 58 19.28 -2.19 -4.62
N ARG A 59 19.47 -1.49 -5.74
CA ARG A 59 19.80 -2.06 -7.05
C ARG A 59 21.03 -1.36 -7.59
N GLU A 60 21.62 -1.86 -8.65
CA GLU A 60 22.81 -1.27 -9.29
C GLU A 60 22.58 0.18 -9.74
N ASP A 61 21.35 0.50 -10.16
CA ASP A 61 20.96 1.78 -10.75
C ASP A 61 20.13 2.68 -9.83
N ALA A 62 19.63 2.16 -8.70
CA ALA A 62 18.74 2.91 -7.84
C ALA A 62 18.71 2.43 -6.38
N ILE A 63 18.49 3.38 -5.47
CA ILE A 63 18.08 3.13 -4.09
C ILE A 63 16.63 3.61 -3.96
N THR A 64 15.72 2.69 -3.60
CA THR A 64 14.31 3.01 -3.46
C THR A 64 13.86 2.75 -2.03
N LEU A 65 13.15 3.72 -1.43
CA LEU A 65 12.54 3.57 -0.12
C LEU A 65 11.05 3.28 -0.26
N TYR A 66 10.61 2.20 0.37
CA TYR A 66 9.21 1.82 0.48
C TYR A 66 8.73 2.11 1.89
N GLY A 67 7.61 2.84 2.02
CA GLY A 67 7.07 3.27 3.30
C GLY A 67 5.81 2.50 3.70
N PHE A 68 5.65 2.25 5.00
CA PHE A 68 4.55 1.51 5.61
C PHE A 68 4.04 2.27 6.83
N LYS A 69 2.72 2.24 7.04
CA LYS A 69 2.07 2.95 8.15
C LYS A 69 2.48 2.42 9.52
N ASP A 70 2.76 1.11 9.59
CA ASP A 70 3.14 0.42 10.82
C ASP A 70 4.10 -0.75 10.56
N TYR A 71 4.62 -1.32 11.63
CA TYR A 71 5.56 -2.43 11.58
C TYR A 71 4.92 -3.70 10.98
N THR A 72 3.65 -3.94 11.27
CA THR A 72 2.93 -5.14 10.78
C THR A 72 2.79 -5.10 9.26
N GLU A 73 2.42 -3.94 8.69
CA GLU A 73 2.33 -3.75 7.24
C GLU A 73 3.71 -3.95 6.57
N LYS A 74 4.80 -3.43 7.18
CA LYS A 74 6.17 -3.69 6.72
C LYS A 74 6.51 -5.17 6.75
N GLN A 75 6.21 -5.89 7.83
CA GLN A 75 6.49 -7.32 7.93
C GLN A 75 5.72 -8.13 6.89
N LEU A 76 4.45 -7.81 6.66
CA LEU A 76 3.65 -8.46 5.62
C LEU A 76 4.25 -8.23 4.22
N TYR A 77 4.71 -7.01 3.94
CA TYR A 77 5.42 -6.71 2.70
C TYR A 77 6.68 -7.55 2.53
N LEU A 78 7.52 -7.66 3.55
CA LEU A 78 8.75 -8.45 3.50
C LEU A 78 8.46 -9.94 3.27
N LYS A 79 7.40 -10.47 3.90
CA LYS A 79 6.93 -11.84 3.64
C LYS A 79 6.51 -12.02 2.18
N LEU A 80 5.76 -11.06 1.61
CA LEU A 80 5.39 -11.10 0.19
C LEU A 80 6.61 -11.06 -0.73
N LEU A 81 7.61 -10.22 -0.44
CA LEU A 81 8.84 -10.14 -1.23
C LEU A 81 9.68 -11.42 -1.18
N SER A 82 9.55 -12.24 -0.14
CA SER A 82 10.25 -13.52 -0.06
C SER A 82 9.71 -14.58 -1.02
N VAL A 83 8.53 -14.32 -1.62
CA VAL A 83 7.89 -15.23 -2.56
C VAL A 83 8.48 -15.03 -3.96
N SER A 84 8.89 -16.12 -4.59
CA SER A 84 9.42 -16.07 -5.96
C SER A 84 8.37 -15.53 -6.95
N GLY A 85 8.75 -14.49 -7.69
CA GLY A 85 7.87 -13.82 -8.66
C GLY A 85 7.12 -12.63 -8.12
N ILE A 86 7.31 -12.24 -6.85
CA ILE A 86 6.80 -11.00 -6.29
C ILE A 86 7.93 -9.98 -6.17
N GLY A 87 7.83 -8.90 -6.93
CA GLY A 87 8.72 -7.75 -6.80
C GLY A 87 8.09 -6.63 -5.95
N PRO A 88 8.86 -5.57 -5.67
CA PRO A 88 8.42 -4.46 -4.84
C PRO A 88 7.09 -3.83 -5.26
N LYS A 89 6.89 -3.60 -6.57
CA LYS A 89 5.65 -3.01 -7.09
C LYS A 89 4.44 -3.91 -6.87
N SER A 90 4.58 -5.23 -7.11
CA SER A 90 3.50 -6.20 -6.87
C SER A 90 3.20 -6.33 -5.38
N GLY A 91 4.22 -6.29 -4.52
CA GLY A 91 4.05 -6.28 -3.06
C GLY A 91 3.23 -5.08 -2.59
N LEU A 92 3.54 -3.86 -3.08
CA LEU A 92 2.72 -2.66 -2.77
C LEU A 92 1.29 -2.79 -3.28
N ALA A 93 1.09 -3.31 -4.50
CA ALA A 93 -0.23 -3.46 -5.08
C ALA A 93 -1.12 -4.46 -4.28
N ILE A 94 -0.51 -5.51 -3.73
CA ILE A 94 -1.21 -6.45 -2.83
C ILE A 94 -1.61 -5.74 -1.53
N LEU A 95 -0.72 -4.94 -0.95
CA LEU A 95 -0.97 -4.21 0.30
C LEU A 95 -1.89 -2.99 0.14
N ALA A 96 -2.13 -2.52 -1.08
CA ALA A 96 -3.00 -1.37 -1.33
C ALA A 96 -4.46 -1.64 -0.91
N ASN A 97 -4.87 -2.90 -0.90
CA ASN A 97 -6.12 -3.29 -0.26
C ASN A 97 -5.90 -3.33 1.26
N ASP A 98 -6.64 -2.50 2.00
CA ASP A 98 -6.56 -2.41 3.47
C ASP A 98 -7.02 -3.67 4.21
N ASP A 99 -7.66 -4.61 3.50
CA ASP A 99 -8.09 -5.90 4.06
C ASP A 99 -6.92 -6.89 4.14
N HIS A 100 -5.95 -6.56 4.99
CA HIS A 100 -4.81 -7.46 5.25
C HIS A 100 -5.25 -8.77 5.94
N GLN A 101 -6.34 -8.74 6.71
CA GLN A 101 -6.90 -9.95 7.31
C GLN A 101 -7.48 -10.89 6.26
N GLY A 102 -8.24 -10.34 5.30
CA GLY A 102 -8.75 -11.11 4.16
C GLY A 102 -7.62 -11.70 3.31
N LEU A 103 -6.51 -10.98 3.14
CA LEU A 103 -5.32 -11.50 2.47
C LEU A 103 -4.73 -12.70 3.21
N VAL A 104 -4.53 -12.58 4.54
CA VAL A 104 -4.00 -13.68 5.36
C VAL A 104 -4.95 -14.88 5.33
N GLN A 105 -6.26 -14.67 5.48
CA GLN A 105 -7.26 -15.73 5.40
C GLN A 105 -7.26 -16.43 4.03
N ALA A 106 -7.14 -15.67 2.93
CA ALA A 106 -7.05 -16.25 1.59
C ALA A 106 -5.82 -17.15 1.42
N ILE A 107 -4.68 -16.76 1.98
CA ILE A 107 -3.46 -17.58 1.96
C ILE A 107 -3.65 -18.84 2.80
N GLU A 108 -4.18 -18.74 4.02
CA GLU A 108 -4.41 -19.89 4.90
C GLU A 108 -5.45 -20.87 4.32
N ASN A 109 -6.48 -20.36 3.64
CA ASN A 109 -7.53 -21.16 2.99
C ASN A 109 -7.15 -21.63 1.57
N GLU A 110 -5.92 -21.38 1.12
CA GLU A 110 -5.43 -21.72 -0.23
C GLU A 110 -6.27 -21.12 -1.37
N ASP A 111 -6.90 -19.97 -1.14
CA ASP A 111 -7.69 -19.27 -2.15
C ASP A 111 -6.80 -18.53 -3.18
N ALA A 112 -6.18 -19.31 -4.07
CA ALA A 112 -5.38 -18.76 -5.15
C ALA A 112 -6.21 -17.87 -6.11
N ALA A 113 -7.53 -18.10 -6.21
CA ALA A 113 -8.40 -17.27 -7.05
C ALA A 113 -8.52 -15.85 -6.52
N TYR A 114 -8.61 -15.69 -5.21
CA TYR A 114 -8.54 -14.36 -4.57
C TYR A 114 -7.23 -13.65 -4.89
N LEU A 115 -6.11 -14.34 -4.77
CA LEU A 115 -4.78 -13.76 -4.97
C LEU A 115 -4.53 -13.33 -6.43
N THR A 116 -5.13 -13.99 -7.42
CA THR A 116 -5.00 -13.58 -8.83
C THR A 116 -5.73 -12.28 -9.19
N LYS A 117 -6.50 -11.70 -8.26
CA LYS A 117 -7.15 -10.40 -8.46
C LYS A 117 -6.17 -9.22 -8.33
N PHE A 118 -5.03 -9.44 -7.69
CA PHE A 118 -4.00 -8.41 -7.55
C PHE A 118 -3.20 -8.23 -8.83
N PRO A 119 -2.84 -6.99 -9.21
CA PRO A 119 -2.05 -6.73 -10.40
C PRO A 119 -0.67 -7.37 -10.29
N GLY A 120 -0.23 -8.00 -11.38
CA GLY A 120 1.05 -8.71 -11.43
C GLY A 120 1.07 -10.08 -10.74
N VAL A 121 -0.06 -10.54 -10.18
CA VAL A 121 -0.18 -11.88 -9.58
C VAL A 121 -0.94 -12.80 -10.52
N GLY A 122 -0.20 -13.63 -11.26
CA GLY A 122 -0.77 -14.69 -12.10
C GLY A 122 -1.05 -15.97 -11.30
N LYS A 123 -1.71 -16.96 -11.92
CA LYS A 123 -2.03 -18.24 -11.26
C LYS A 123 -0.80 -18.92 -10.64
N LYS A 124 0.34 -18.93 -11.34
CA LYS A 124 1.58 -19.52 -10.84
C LYS A 124 2.08 -18.77 -9.58
N THR A 125 2.08 -17.44 -9.62
CA THR A 125 2.50 -16.61 -8.48
C THR A 125 1.53 -16.77 -7.31
N ALA A 126 0.22 -16.82 -7.55
CA ALA A 126 -0.79 -17.05 -6.51
C ALA A 126 -0.58 -18.38 -5.79
N SER A 127 -0.33 -19.47 -6.55
CA SER A 127 -0.01 -20.78 -5.96
C SER A 127 1.30 -20.73 -5.16
N GLN A 128 2.29 -19.98 -5.64
CA GLN A 128 3.57 -19.82 -4.94
C GLN A 128 3.40 -19.03 -3.63
N ILE A 129 2.58 -17.98 -3.62
CA ILE A 129 2.25 -17.23 -2.39
C ILE A 129 1.68 -18.19 -1.33
N VAL A 130 0.69 -19.00 -1.71
CA VAL A 130 0.09 -19.98 -0.79
C VAL A 130 1.14 -20.96 -0.27
N LEU A 131 1.94 -21.55 -1.17
CA LEU A 131 2.95 -22.53 -0.82
C LEU A 131 3.99 -21.97 0.15
N ASP A 132 4.46 -20.74 -0.09
CA ASP A 132 5.56 -20.16 0.67
C ASP A 132 5.10 -19.52 1.99
N LEU A 133 3.85 -19.00 2.06
CA LEU A 133 3.40 -18.18 3.18
C LEU A 133 2.37 -18.84 4.10
N LYS A 134 1.68 -19.89 3.66
CA LYS A 134 0.72 -20.61 4.51
C LYS A 134 1.37 -21.07 5.81
N GLY A 135 0.71 -20.77 6.94
CA GLY A 135 1.20 -21.06 8.30
C GLY A 135 2.33 -20.16 8.79
N LYS A 136 2.76 -19.15 8.02
CA LYS A 136 3.87 -18.25 8.39
C LYS A 136 3.42 -16.81 8.67
N LEU A 137 2.12 -16.56 8.66
CA LEU A 137 1.54 -15.23 8.85
C LEU A 137 0.78 -15.09 10.19
N ALA A 138 0.73 -16.15 11.01
CA ALA A 138 -0.02 -16.16 12.27
C ALA A 138 0.42 -15.05 13.23
N ASP A 139 1.71 -14.75 13.30
CA ASP A 139 2.26 -13.72 14.18
C ASP A 139 1.80 -12.29 13.77
N LEU A 140 1.36 -12.10 12.52
CA LEU A 140 0.92 -10.80 12.00
C LEU A 140 -0.55 -10.52 12.30
N THR A 141 -1.33 -11.53 12.71
CA THR A 141 -2.77 -11.38 12.98
C THR A 141 -3.06 -11.00 14.44
N HIS A 142 -2.11 -11.17 15.34
CA HIS A 142 -2.31 -10.94 16.78
C HIS A 142 -2.02 -9.50 17.25
N THR A 143 -1.59 -8.59 16.37
CA THR A 143 -1.16 -7.24 16.77
C THR A 143 -2.27 -6.19 16.63
N GLN A 144 -3.55 -6.57 16.66
CA GLN A 144 -4.67 -5.61 16.70
C GLN A 144 -5.26 -5.50 18.11
N SER A 145 -4.47 -4.99 19.04
CA SER A 145 -5.01 -4.40 20.26
C SER A 145 -4.16 -3.19 20.60
N GLU A 146 -4.85 -2.05 20.65
CA GLU A 146 -4.40 -0.78 21.21
C GLU A 146 -3.49 0.09 20.31
N ASN A 147 -4.12 0.99 19.56
CA ASN A 147 -3.90 2.44 19.59
C ASN A 147 -4.69 3.12 18.47
N THR A 148 -6.00 3.26 18.69
CA THR A 148 -6.81 4.28 18.02
C THR A 148 -6.51 5.60 18.70
N VAL A 149 -5.67 6.43 18.11
CA VAL A 149 -5.63 7.84 18.42
C VAL A 149 -6.39 8.58 17.31
N ASP A 150 -7.54 9.06 17.72
CA ASP A 150 -8.47 9.89 16.96
C ASP A 150 -7.84 11.29 16.74
N TYR A 151 -7.70 11.71 15.51
CA TYR A 151 -7.42 13.10 15.17
C TYR A 151 -8.36 13.58 14.08
N GLN A 152 -9.40 14.29 14.49
CA GLN A 152 -10.13 15.20 13.62
C GLN A 152 -9.43 16.55 13.60
N GLN A 153 -9.09 17.08 12.45
CA GLN A 153 -9.45 18.41 11.99
C GLN A 153 -8.96 18.70 10.57
N GLU A 154 -9.90 19.10 9.73
CA GLU A 154 -9.74 19.52 8.35
C GLU A 154 -9.08 20.90 8.25
N LEU A 155 -8.21 21.06 7.22
CA LEU A 155 -8.03 22.33 6.54
C LEU A 155 -8.01 22.07 5.02
N VAL A 156 -9.06 22.55 4.37
CA VAL A 156 -9.28 22.45 2.94
C VAL A 156 -8.44 23.51 2.21
N LEU A 157 -7.58 23.08 1.30
CA LEU A 157 -7.03 23.94 0.27
C LEU A 157 -7.57 23.48 -1.12
N PRO A 158 -8.02 24.40 -1.99
CA PRO A 158 -8.63 24.02 -3.24
C PRO A 158 -7.55 23.73 -4.29
N THR A 159 -7.37 22.48 -4.64
CA THR A 159 -6.71 22.08 -5.88
C THR A 159 -7.75 21.49 -6.80
N ASN A 160 -7.79 22.00 -8.06
CA ASN A 160 -8.74 21.63 -9.11
C ASN A 160 -8.63 20.17 -9.61
N TYR A 161 -8.03 19.29 -8.87
CA TYR A 161 -8.02 17.86 -9.15
C TYR A 161 -9.14 17.18 -8.35
N SER A 162 -10.04 16.49 -9.03
CA SER A 162 -11.06 15.73 -8.32
C SER A 162 -10.41 14.54 -7.63
N HIS A 163 -10.82 14.23 -6.41
CA HIS A 163 -10.39 13.05 -5.65
C HIS A 163 -10.48 11.74 -6.45
N VAL A 164 -11.41 11.70 -7.42
CA VAL A 164 -11.55 10.57 -8.35
C VAL A 164 -10.35 10.45 -9.28
N THR A 165 -9.87 11.57 -9.83
CA THR A 165 -8.72 11.57 -10.75
C THR A 165 -7.45 11.11 -10.04
N GLU A 166 -7.21 11.63 -8.85
CA GLU A 166 -6.07 11.22 -8.02
C GLU A 166 -6.14 9.72 -7.65
N ALA A 167 -7.33 9.20 -7.32
CA ALA A 167 -7.52 7.78 -7.04
C ALA A 167 -7.25 6.91 -8.28
N ILE A 168 -7.62 7.36 -9.46
CA ILE A 168 -7.33 6.67 -10.73
C ILE A 168 -5.82 6.64 -11.00
N GLU A 169 -5.13 7.77 -10.83
CA GLU A 169 -3.66 7.84 -10.98
C GLU A 169 -2.94 6.91 -9.98
N ALA A 170 -3.46 6.82 -8.76
CA ALA A 170 -2.93 5.89 -7.77
C ALA A 170 -3.11 4.41 -8.19
N LEU A 171 -4.26 4.04 -8.77
CA LEU A 171 -4.45 2.68 -9.32
C LEU A 171 -3.47 2.38 -10.46
N GLU A 172 -3.20 3.33 -11.34
CA GLU A 172 -2.21 3.18 -12.40
C GLU A 172 -0.79 3.01 -11.81
N ALA A 173 -0.45 3.80 -10.80
CA ALA A 173 0.83 3.70 -10.10
C ALA A 173 1.00 2.32 -9.43
N LEU A 174 -0.07 1.72 -8.90
CA LEU A 174 -0.11 0.38 -8.34
C LEU A 174 0.00 -0.73 -9.42
N GLY A 175 -0.19 -0.40 -10.71
CA GLY A 175 -0.01 -1.33 -11.81
C GLY A 175 -1.28 -1.97 -12.34
N TYR A 176 -2.46 -1.45 -11.95
CA TYR A 176 -3.70 -1.83 -12.62
C TYR A 176 -3.71 -1.33 -14.06
N SER A 177 -4.23 -2.14 -14.97
CA SER A 177 -4.30 -1.77 -16.38
C SER A 177 -5.41 -0.74 -16.64
N ALA A 178 -5.24 0.11 -17.66
CA ALA A 178 -6.27 1.04 -18.09
C ALA A 178 -7.63 0.35 -18.39
N LYS A 179 -7.61 -0.92 -18.81
CA LYS A 179 -8.82 -1.71 -19.06
C LYS A 179 -9.55 -2.08 -17.78
N GLU A 180 -8.85 -2.39 -16.71
CA GLU A 180 -9.42 -2.69 -15.39
C GLU A 180 -10.00 -1.43 -14.77
N ILE A 181 -9.27 -0.33 -14.83
CA ILE A 181 -9.68 0.96 -14.31
C ILE A 181 -10.95 1.46 -15.01
N LYS A 182 -11.00 1.42 -16.36
CA LYS A 182 -12.18 1.82 -17.14
C LYS A 182 -13.45 1.04 -16.79
N LYS A 183 -13.36 -0.19 -16.29
CA LYS A 183 -14.53 -0.96 -15.89
C LYS A 183 -15.17 -0.44 -14.61
N ILE A 184 -14.38 0.07 -13.68
CA ILE A 184 -14.83 0.54 -12.38
C ILE A 184 -15.03 2.05 -12.35
N GLU A 185 -14.38 2.82 -13.23
CA GLU A 185 -14.45 4.26 -13.28
C GLU A 185 -15.88 4.84 -13.27
N PRO A 186 -16.86 4.29 -14.06
CA PRO A 186 -18.23 4.79 -14.00
C PRO A 186 -18.92 4.58 -12.64
N GLN A 187 -18.50 3.57 -11.89
CA GLN A 187 -19.00 3.29 -10.55
C GLN A 187 -18.37 4.23 -9.53
N ILE A 188 -17.04 4.44 -9.63
CA ILE A 188 -16.30 5.34 -8.74
C ILE A 188 -16.79 6.79 -8.89
N ARG A 189 -17.01 7.27 -10.12
CA ARG A 189 -17.50 8.64 -10.39
C ARG A 189 -18.91 8.90 -9.83
N LYS A 190 -19.70 7.86 -9.56
CA LYS A 190 -21.03 7.98 -8.93
C LYS A 190 -20.97 8.01 -7.40
N LEU A 191 -19.83 7.70 -6.80
CA LEU A 191 -19.66 7.76 -5.37
C LEU A 191 -19.50 9.21 -4.93
N ASN A 192 -20.02 9.52 -3.76
CA ASN A 192 -19.77 10.78 -3.08
C ASN A 192 -18.89 10.47 -1.86
N LYS A 193 -17.58 10.57 -2.04
CA LYS A 193 -16.59 10.33 -0.98
C LYS A 193 -15.85 11.63 -0.68
N GLU A 194 -15.48 11.79 0.56
CA GLU A 194 -14.89 13.02 1.08
C GLU A 194 -13.37 13.13 0.85
N SER A 195 -12.72 12.02 0.45
CA SER A 195 -11.27 12.00 0.26
C SER A 195 -10.84 11.05 -0.85
N THR A 196 -9.67 11.31 -1.43
CA THR A 196 -9.00 10.46 -2.41
C THR A 196 -8.74 9.06 -1.85
N ASP A 197 -8.38 8.96 -0.56
CA ASP A 197 -8.21 7.68 0.13
C ASP A 197 -9.50 6.86 0.13
N ALA A 198 -10.65 7.47 0.44
CA ALA A 198 -11.94 6.80 0.45
C ALA A 198 -12.37 6.33 -0.96
N TYR A 199 -12.03 7.10 -2.01
CA TYR A 199 -12.23 6.69 -3.40
C TYR A 199 -11.32 5.52 -3.78
N LEU A 200 -10.04 5.57 -3.42
CA LEU A 200 -9.08 4.53 -3.74
C LEU A 200 -9.44 3.19 -3.07
N ARG A 201 -9.81 3.20 -1.80
CA ARG A 201 -10.28 1.99 -1.08
C ARG A 201 -11.48 1.36 -1.76
N GLU A 202 -12.48 2.16 -2.14
CA GLU A 202 -13.66 1.64 -2.81
C GLU A 202 -13.33 1.11 -4.22
N ALA A 203 -12.45 1.78 -4.94
CA ALA A 203 -11.96 1.33 -6.24
C ALA A 203 -11.26 -0.03 -6.15
N LEU A 204 -10.37 -0.19 -5.18
CA LEU A 204 -9.70 -1.47 -4.90
C LEU A 204 -10.70 -2.56 -4.53
N ARG A 205 -11.69 -2.23 -3.68
CA ARG A 205 -12.77 -3.16 -3.33
C ARG A 205 -13.58 -3.61 -4.55
N LEU A 206 -13.87 -2.70 -5.49
CA LEU A 206 -14.58 -3.02 -6.73
C LEU A 206 -13.75 -3.91 -7.65
N LEU A 207 -12.45 -3.68 -7.73
CA LEU A 207 -11.52 -4.53 -8.52
C LEU A 207 -11.39 -5.94 -7.95
N MET A 208 -11.50 -6.09 -6.63
CA MET A 208 -11.41 -7.38 -5.93
C MET A 208 -12.71 -8.19 -5.96
N LYS A 209 -13.86 -7.54 -6.22
CA LYS A 209 -15.20 -8.19 -6.24
C LYS A 209 -15.51 -9.03 -7.48
N LYS A 210 -14.53 -9.39 -8.27
CA LYS A 210 -14.75 -10.23 -9.45
C LYS A 210 -14.93 -11.68 -9.11
#